data_5bf45dbaed70a07ba833c0998a3e6cbd
#
_entry.id   5bf45dbaed70a07ba833c0998a3e6cbd
#
_cell.length_a   1.000
_cell.length_b   1.000
_cell.length_c   1.000
_cell.angle_alpha   90.00
_cell.angle_beta   90.00
_cell.angle_gamma   90.00
#
_symmetry.space_group_name_H-M   'P 1'
#
loop_
_entity.id
_entity.type
_entity.pdbx_description
1 polymer ?
#
loop_
_entity_poly.entity_id
_entity_poly.type
_entity_poly.pdbx_seq_one_letter_code
_entity_poly.pdbx_strand_id
1 'polypeptide(L)'
;MPYRPTANSEVWPSLPLEAWSDTCATLHRWVQIVGKICLVQNAWVNHSWHATLHVTARGLSTPPIPYDGRVFQIEFDFIAHQLTLQSSDGRTGGFALEPQSVAAFYARLMKEMGNLELHVTIRRTPNEVVRRAGSSWWRFLQHRPSRIHSAVRCCPAGGVAG
;
A
#
# COMPACT_ATOMS: atom_id res chain seq x y z
N MET A 1 -25.00 -17.24 16.95
CA MET A 1 -25.59 -17.82 15.72
C MET A 1 -24.46 -18.22 14.80
N PRO A 2 -24.38 -19.48 14.32
CA PRO A 2 -23.36 -19.88 13.36
C PRO A 2 -23.68 -19.21 12.00
N TYR A 3 -22.67 -18.57 11.42
CA TYR A 3 -22.71 -18.05 10.05
C TYR A 3 -23.00 -19.21 9.08
N ARG A 4 -24.11 -19.13 8.37
CA ARG A 4 -24.48 -20.08 7.32
C ARG A 4 -24.17 -19.43 5.98
N PRO A 5 -23.14 -19.85 5.25
CA PRO A 5 -22.90 -19.30 3.92
C PRO A 5 -24.06 -19.69 3.00
N THR A 6 -24.72 -18.73 2.40
CA THR A 6 -25.68 -18.96 1.32
C THR A 6 -24.90 -19.47 0.11
N ALA A 7 -25.16 -20.73 -0.26
CA ALA A 7 -24.66 -21.32 -1.48
C ALA A 7 -25.21 -20.51 -2.66
N ASN A 8 -24.38 -19.74 -3.32
CA ASN A 8 -24.44 -19.28 -4.71
C ASN A 8 -24.05 -17.81 -4.98
N SER A 9 -23.21 -17.22 -4.17
CA SER A 9 -22.45 -16.06 -4.63
C SER A 9 -20.97 -16.39 -4.49
N GLU A 10 -20.20 -16.33 -5.55
CA GLU A 10 -18.75 -16.29 -5.46
C GLU A 10 -18.36 -15.02 -4.71
N VAL A 11 -18.43 -15.08 -3.37
CA VAL A 11 -18.05 -13.97 -2.48
C VAL A 11 -16.59 -13.59 -2.73
N TRP A 12 -15.80 -14.55 -3.21
CA TRP A 12 -14.39 -14.39 -3.54
C TRP A 12 -14.14 -14.91 -4.97
N PRO A 13 -14.15 -14.03 -5.98
CA PRO A 13 -13.84 -14.43 -7.35
C PRO A 13 -12.41 -14.97 -7.43
N SER A 14 -12.20 -15.94 -8.34
CA SER A 14 -10.87 -16.45 -8.61
C SER A 14 -9.93 -15.35 -9.07
N LEU A 15 -8.77 -15.21 -8.44
CA LEU A 15 -7.72 -14.26 -8.80
C LEU A 15 -6.43 -15.04 -9.13
N PRO A 16 -6.32 -15.64 -10.32
CA PRO A 16 -5.13 -16.40 -10.71
C PRO A 16 -3.89 -15.49 -10.70
N LEU A 17 -2.80 -15.96 -10.09
CA LEU A 17 -1.59 -15.16 -9.86
C LEU A 17 -1.03 -14.58 -11.17
N GLU A 18 -1.11 -15.32 -12.26
CA GLU A 18 -0.61 -14.91 -13.58
C GLU A 18 -1.31 -13.63 -14.09
N ALA A 19 -2.58 -13.43 -13.70
CA ALA A 19 -3.37 -12.29 -14.15
C ALA A 19 -2.97 -10.98 -13.46
N TRP A 20 -2.32 -11.04 -12.29
CA TRP A 20 -1.99 -9.85 -11.50
C TRP A 20 -0.57 -9.84 -10.92
N SER A 21 0.32 -10.75 -11.35
CA SER A 21 1.68 -10.89 -10.84
C SER A 21 2.48 -9.57 -10.83
N ASP A 22 2.39 -8.78 -11.90
CA ASP A 22 3.08 -7.49 -12.02
C ASP A 22 2.52 -6.44 -11.05
N THR A 23 1.20 -6.44 -10.88
CA THR A 23 0.51 -5.58 -9.90
C THR A 23 0.91 -5.96 -8.49
N CYS A 24 0.91 -7.27 -8.18
CA CYS A 24 1.35 -7.79 -6.89
C CYS A 24 2.81 -7.39 -6.59
N ALA A 25 3.70 -7.57 -7.56
CA ALA A 25 5.11 -7.21 -7.43
C ALA A 25 5.32 -5.71 -7.22
N THR A 26 4.51 -4.87 -7.83
CA THR A 26 4.55 -3.42 -7.67
C THR A 26 4.00 -3.00 -6.30
N LEU A 27 2.82 -3.49 -5.94
CA LEU A 27 2.20 -3.25 -4.64
C LEU A 27 3.10 -3.70 -3.49
N HIS A 28 3.72 -4.88 -3.60
CA HIS A 28 4.67 -5.38 -2.61
C HIS A 28 5.81 -4.39 -2.33
N ARG A 29 6.36 -3.75 -3.38
CA ARG A 29 7.41 -2.74 -3.21
C ARG A 29 6.91 -1.45 -2.58
N TRP A 30 5.70 -1.00 -2.94
CA TRP A 30 5.08 0.18 -2.32
C TRP A 30 4.81 -0.06 -0.83
N VAL A 31 4.28 -1.22 -0.49
CA VAL A 31 4.04 -1.65 0.91
C VAL A 31 5.36 -1.70 1.69
N GLN A 32 6.47 -2.18 1.07
CA GLN A 32 7.79 -2.14 1.72
C GLN A 32 8.25 -0.71 2.03
N ILE A 33 7.99 0.26 1.16
CA ILE A 33 8.34 1.67 1.43
C ILE A 33 7.57 2.17 2.65
N VAL A 34 6.26 1.94 2.70
CA VAL A 34 5.41 2.33 3.83
C VAL A 34 5.79 1.58 5.10
N GLY A 35 6.06 0.26 5.02
CA GLY A 35 6.54 -0.53 6.14
C GLY A 35 7.87 -0.01 6.73
N LYS A 36 8.77 0.53 5.91
CA LYS A 36 10.00 1.17 6.41
C LYS A 36 9.76 2.45 7.17
N ILE A 37 8.71 3.20 6.84
CA ILE A 37 8.30 4.36 7.64
C ILE A 37 7.86 3.89 9.03
N CYS A 38 7.05 2.83 9.10
CA CYS A 38 6.67 2.22 10.37
C CYS A 38 7.88 1.72 11.17
N LEU A 39 8.85 1.07 10.52
CA LEU A 39 10.07 0.55 11.16
C LEU A 39 10.92 1.64 11.81
N VAL A 40 10.96 2.83 11.20
CA VAL A 40 11.79 3.94 11.70
C VAL A 40 11.08 4.72 12.80
N GLN A 41 9.75 4.84 12.75
CA GLN A 41 8.99 5.73 13.61
C GLN A 41 8.37 5.02 14.81
N ASN A 42 7.96 3.76 14.67
CA ASN A 42 7.30 3.04 15.75
C ASN A 42 8.32 2.43 16.72
N ALA A 43 7.93 2.30 17.99
CA ALA A 43 8.68 1.55 18.96
C ALA A 43 8.84 0.08 18.53
N TRP A 44 10.01 -0.49 18.81
CA TRP A 44 10.30 -1.88 18.46
C TRP A 44 9.32 -2.85 19.12
N VAL A 45 8.76 -3.75 18.31
CA VAL A 45 7.95 -4.89 18.77
C VAL A 45 8.57 -6.17 18.22
N ASN A 46 8.49 -7.27 18.97
CA ASN A 46 9.00 -8.57 18.57
C ASN A 46 8.62 -8.93 17.13
N HIS A 47 9.57 -9.52 16.41
CA HIS A 47 9.39 -9.92 15.00
C HIS A 47 9.00 -8.77 14.07
N SER A 48 9.32 -7.53 14.41
CA SER A 48 9.00 -6.32 13.62
C SER A 48 7.50 -6.11 13.37
N TRP A 49 6.64 -6.57 14.25
CA TRP A 49 5.18 -6.42 14.10
C TRP A 49 4.71 -4.96 14.03
N HIS A 50 5.51 -4.03 14.55
CA HIS A 50 5.26 -2.60 14.43
C HIS A 50 5.33 -2.07 12.98
N ALA A 51 5.86 -2.87 12.04
CA ALA A 51 5.88 -2.56 10.61
C ALA A 51 4.75 -3.20 9.81
N THR A 52 3.90 -4.00 10.47
CA THR A 52 2.82 -4.75 9.80
C THR A 52 1.70 -3.79 9.39
N LEU A 53 1.26 -3.91 8.12
CA LEU A 53 0.04 -3.26 7.67
C LEU A 53 -1.17 -4.14 8.00
N HIS A 54 -2.27 -3.51 8.38
CA HIS A 54 -3.52 -4.17 8.70
C HIS A 54 -4.45 -4.16 7.50
N VAL A 55 -5.16 -5.27 7.27
CA VAL A 55 -6.23 -5.33 6.28
C VAL A 55 -7.44 -4.57 6.81
N THR A 56 -7.98 -3.68 6.00
CA THR A 56 -9.20 -2.91 6.28
C THR A 56 -10.31 -3.31 5.31
N ALA A 57 -11.51 -2.80 5.51
CA ALA A 57 -12.62 -3.00 4.56
C ALA A 57 -12.36 -2.38 3.17
N ARG A 58 -11.35 -1.51 3.04
CA ARG A 58 -11.03 -0.79 1.80
C ARG A 58 -9.67 -1.11 1.23
N GLY A 59 -8.79 -1.76 1.99
CA GLY A 59 -7.43 -2.07 1.54
C GLY A 59 -6.47 -2.37 2.68
N LEU A 60 -5.37 -1.62 2.76
CA LEU A 60 -4.33 -1.80 3.76
C LEU A 60 -4.05 -0.48 4.48
N SER A 61 -3.90 -0.53 5.80
CA SER A 61 -3.54 0.63 6.62
C SER A 61 -2.36 0.34 7.53
N THR A 62 -1.54 1.35 7.80
CA THR A 62 -0.54 1.26 8.87
C THR A 62 -1.21 1.27 10.24
N PRO A 63 -0.56 0.79 11.30
CA PRO A 63 -0.90 1.20 12.65
C PRO A 63 -0.73 2.72 12.79
N PRO A 64 -1.24 3.34 13.87
CA PRO A 64 -0.90 4.72 14.20
C PRO A 64 0.61 4.89 14.33
N ILE A 65 1.18 5.88 13.64
CA ILE A 65 2.61 6.14 13.60
C ILE A 65 2.89 7.45 14.38
N PRO A 66 3.65 7.41 15.48
CA PRO A 66 3.95 8.62 16.25
C PRO A 66 4.95 9.50 15.51
N TYR A 67 4.75 10.82 15.57
CA TYR A 67 5.65 11.81 15.01
C TYR A 67 5.48 13.16 15.73
N ASP A 68 6.51 13.61 16.43
CA ASP A 68 6.59 14.94 17.05
C ASP A 68 5.29 15.37 17.78
N GLY A 69 4.85 14.56 18.74
CA GLY A 69 3.63 14.82 19.53
C GLY A 69 2.31 14.60 18.78
N ARG A 70 2.35 14.20 17.52
CA ARG A 70 1.21 13.83 16.67
C ARG A 70 1.22 12.34 16.38
N VAL A 71 0.15 11.88 15.78
CA VAL A 71 0.04 10.54 15.20
C VAL A 71 -0.44 10.68 13.77
N PHE A 72 0.10 9.88 12.86
CA PHE A 72 -0.38 9.80 11.49
C PHE A 72 -0.58 8.35 11.05
N GLN A 73 -1.37 8.16 10.01
CA GLN A 73 -1.61 6.87 9.36
C GLN A 73 -1.50 7.00 7.85
N ILE A 74 -1.10 5.92 7.21
CA ILE A 74 -1.04 5.79 5.75
C ILE A 74 -1.96 4.64 5.35
N GLU A 75 -2.89 4.89 4.44
CA GLU A 75 -3.84 3.91 3.95
C GLU A 75 -3.75 3.75 2.43
N PHE A 76 -3.72 2.52 1.98
CA PHE A 76 -3.95 2.14 0.58
C PHE A 76 -5.44 1.83 0.43
N ASP A 77 -6.21 2.75 -0.12
CA ASP A 77 -7.60 2.53 -0.46
C ASP A 77 -7.71 1.93 -1.86
N PHE A 78 -7.97 0.63 -1.93
CA PHE A 78 -8.09 -0.08 -3.22
C PHE A 78 -9.46 0.13 -3.88
N ILE A 79 -10.46 0.63 -3.15
CA ILE A 79 -11.78 0.94 -3.70
C ILE A 79 -11.75 2.29 -4.42
N ALA A 80 -11.16 3.30 -3.78
CA ALA A 80 -11.00 4.62 -4.37
C ALA A 80 -9.74 4.77 -5.23
N HIS A 81 -8.87 3.75 -5.26
CA HIS A 81 -7.55 3.78 -5.93
C HIS A 81 -6.67 4.94 -5.47
N GLN A 82 -6.58 5.14 -4.17
CA GLN A 82 -5.83 6.24 -3.58
C GLN A 82 -4.92 5.75 -2.44
N LEU A 83 -3.78 6.41 -2.30
CA LEU A 83 -3.02 6.41 -1.07
C LEU A 83 -3.41 7.66 -0.30
N THR A 84 -3.81 7.50 0.96
CA THR A 84 -4.18 8.61 1.84
C THR A 84 -3.25 8.66 3.05
N LEU A 85 -2.93 9.88 3.47
CA LEU A 85 -2.24 10.19 4.72
C LEU A 85 -3.17 11.02 5.58
N GLN A 86 -3.30 10.65 6.84
CA GLN A 86 -4.13 11.36 7.82
C GLN A 86 -3.32 11.61 9.06
N SER A 87 -3.37 12.82 9.59
CA SER A 87 -2.68 13.21 10.83
C SER A 87 -3.69 13.61 11.89
N SER A 88 -3.35 13.37 13.16
CA SER A 88 -4.21 13.68 14.32
C SER A 88 -4.48 15.17 14.51
N ASP A 89 -3.71 16.05 13.86
CA ASP A 89 -3.95 17.49 13.80
C ASP A 89 -4.98 17.92 12.74
N GLY A 90 -5.64 16.93 12.08
CA GLY A 90 -6.66 17.16 11.05
C GLY A 90 -6.11 17.34 9.65
N ARG A 91 -4.79 17.36 9.46
CA ARG A 91 -4.19 17.43 8.11
C ARG A 91 -4.38 16.12 7.37
N THR A 92 -4.66 16.22 6.09
CA THR A 92 -4.79 15.08 5.18
C THR A 92 -4.03 15.34 3.90
N GLY A 93 -3.52 14.29 3.29
CA GLY A 93 -2.86 14.33 2.00
C GLY A 93 -3.03 13.01 1.27
N GLY A 94 -2.56 12.93 0.04
CA GLY A 94 -2.62 11.68 -0.69
C GLY A 94 -2.52 11.86 -2.19
N PHE A 95 -2.54 10.73 -2.90
CA PHE A 95 -2.47 10.71 -4.36
C PHE A 95 -3.07 9.42 -4.93
N ALA A 96 -3.46 9.48 -6.21
CA ALA A 96 -4.01 8.33 -6.90
C ALA A 96 -2.96 7.20 -7.06
N LEU A 97 -3.39 5.96 -6.82
CA LEU A 97 -2.62 4.74 -7.10
C LEU A 97 -2.71 4.42 -8.59
N GLU A 98 -1.84 5.03 -9.35
CA GLU A 98 -1.73 4.86 -10.80
C GLU A 98 -0.55 3.96 -11.16
N PRO A 99 -0.52 3.38 -12.37
CA PRO A 99 0.66 2.73 -12.91
C PRO A 99 1.86 3.68 -12.93
N GLN A 100 2.80 3.50 -12.02
CA GLN A 100 3.99 4.33 -11.87
C GLN A 100 5.18 3.51 -11.39
N SER A 101 6.39 4.03 -11.59
CA SER A 101 7.59 3.40 -11.08
C SER A 101 7.66 3.49 -9.54
N VAL A 102 8.40 2.55 -8.92
CA VAL A 102 8.64 2.58 -7.47
C VAL A 102 9.32 3.88 -7.02
N ALA A 103 10.21 4.42 -7.86
CA ALA A 103 10.88 5.69 -7.60
C ALA A 103 9.89 6.87 -7.63
N ALA A 104 8.94 6.89 -8.59
CA ALA A 104 7.90 7.90 -8.67
C ALA A 104 6.97 7.83 -7.47
N PHE A 105 6.54 6.62 -7.07
CA PHE A 105 5.75 6.41 -5.86
C PHE A 105 6.47 6.94 -4.61
N TYR A 106 7.75 6.58 -4.44
CA TYR A 106 8.56 7.06 -3.33
C TYR A 106 8.63 8.60 -3.31
N ALA A 107 8.91 9.23 -4.46
CA ALA A 107 9.00 10.68 -4.54
C ALA A 107 7.68 11.38 -4.21
N ARG A 108 6.54 10.84 -4.70
CA ARG A 108 5.20 11.36 -4.39
C ARG A 108 4.88 11.22 -2.91
N LEU A 109 5.15 10.05 -2.32
CA LEU A 109 4.91 9.81 -0.91
C LEU A 109 5.73 10.76 -0.03
N MET A 110 7.03 10.90 -0.29
CA MET A 110 7.89 11.83 0.47
C MET A 110 7.46 13.29 0.31
N LYS A 111 6.98 13.68 -0.87
CA LYS A 111 6.41 15.02 -1.11
C LYS A 111 5.15 15.24 -0.28
N GLU A 112 4.20 14.30 -0.30
CA GLU A 112 2.96 14.42 0.49
C GLU A 112 3.25 14.42 2.00
N MET A 113 4.18 13.59 2.47
CA MET A 113 4.64 13.64 3.86
C MET A 113 5.25 15.01 4.20
N GLY A 114 6.06 15.58 3.33
CA GLY A 114 6.61 16.93 3.50
C GLY A 114 5.53 18.02 3.58
N ASN A 115 4.47 17.91 2.76
CA ASN A 115 3.32 18.82 2.80
C ASN A 115 2.58 18.77 4.15
N LEU A 116 2.62 17.61 4.83
CA LEU A 116 2.07 17.41 6.17
C LEU A 116 3.10 17.70 7.30
N GLU A 117 4.27 18.20 6.95
CA GLU A 117 5.40 18.43 7.89
C GLU A 117 5.86 17.14 8.60
N LEU A 118 5.78 16.01 7.89
CA LEU A 118 6.25 14.69 8.35
C LEU A 118 7.60 14.38 7.69
N HIS A 119 8.70 14.81 8.32
CA HIS A 119 10.06 14.65 7.78
C HIS A 119 10.69 13.34 8.24
N VAL A 120 10.34 12.25 7.58
CA VAL A 120 10.85 10.91 7.89
C VAL A 120 11.89 10.50 6.85
N THR A 121 13.03 10.01 7.32
CA THR A 121 14.09 9.48 6.44
C THR A 121 14.13 7.96 6.52
N ILE A 122 14.00 7.29 5.39
CA ILE A 122 14.06 5.83 5.31
C ILE A 122 15.20 5.36 4.40
N ARG A 123 15.67 4.15 4.65
CA ARG A 123 16.67 3.50 3.80
C ARG A 123 16.07 3.17 2.44
N ARG A 124 16.67 3.68 1.35
CA ARG A 124 16.15 3.50 -0.03
C ARG A 124 16.41 2.11 -0.62
N THR A 125 17.30 1.31 -0.03
CA THR A 125 17.62 -0.04 -0.51
C THR A 125 16.53 -1.02 -0.10
N PRO A 126 15.94 -1.82 -1.00
CA PRO A 126 14.99 -2.88 -0.63
C PRO A 126 15.66 -3.95 0.23
N ASN A 127 14.90 -4.52 1.16
CA ASN A 127 15.42 -5.51 2.10
C ASN A 127 15.31 -6.95 1.58
N GLU A 128 14.30 -7.26 0.76
CA GLU A 128 13.91 -8.66 0.44
C GLU A 128 13.94 -8.99 -1.06
N VAL A 129 14.47 -8.12 -1.89
CA VAL A 129 14.59 -8.40 -3.32
C VAL A 129 15.89 -9.15 -3.56
N VAL A 130 15.80 -10.44 -3.86
CA VAL A 130 16.96 -11.23 -4.33
C VAL A 130 17.52 -10.54 -5.57
N ARG A 131 18.75 -10.05 -5.47
CA ARG A 131 19.51 -9.53 -6.61
C ARG A 131 19.76 -10.69 -7.57
N ARG A 132 18.97 -10.82 -8.64
CA ARG A 132 19.43 -11.63 -9.77
C ARG A 132 20.66 -10.93 -10.35
N ALA A 133 21.79 -11.60 -10.33
CA ALA A 133 23.01 -11.14 -10.96
C ALA A 133 22.70 -10.77 -12.42
N GLY A 134 22.90 -9.50 -12.80
CA GLY A 134 22.69 -9.01 -14.17
C GLY A 134 21.50 -8.09 -14.43
N SER A 135 20.58 -7.91 -13.50
CA SER A 135 19.51 -6.92 -13.66
C SER A 135 19.91 -5.59 -13.02
N SER A 136 20.20 -4.59 -13.83
CA SER A 136 20.36 -3.22 -13.33
C SER A 136 19.04 -2.77 -12.73
N TRP A 137 19.05 -2.49 -11.45
CA TRP A 137 17.90 -2.13 -10.60
C TRP A 137 17.03 -1.04 -11.18
N TRP A 138 17.62 -0.10 -11.85
CA TRP A 138 16.95 1.05 -12.44
C TRP A 138 16.14 0.70 -13.71
N ARG A 139 16.46 -0.38 -14.47
CA ARG A 139 15.62 -0.84 -15.58
C ARG A 139 14.27 -1.39 -15.10
N PHE A 140 14.23 -1.99 -13.91
CA PHE A 140 12.98 -2.44 -13.29
C PHE A 140 12.09 -1.29 -12.83
N LEU A 141 12.67 -0.12 -12.56
CA LEU A 141 11.94 1.09 -12.20
C LEU A 141 11.21 1.72 -13.39
N GLN A 142 11.55 1.35 -14.60
CA GLN A 142 10.96 1.91 -15.84
C GLN A 142 9.84 1.04 -16.43
N HIS A 143 9.63 -0.18 -15.95
CA HIS A 143 8.51 -0.99 -16.43
C HIS A 143 7.18 -0.41 -15.90
N ARG A 144 6.40 0.16 -16.82
CA ARG A 144 5.03 0.58 -16.57
C ARG A 144 4.19 -0.67 -16.27
N PRO A 145 3.59 -0.81 -15.09
CA PRO A 145 2.57 -1.83 -14.87
C PRO A 145 1.31 -1.43 -15.65
N SER A 146 1.08 -2.09 -16.76
CA SER A 146 -0.01 -1.74 -17.67
C SER A 146 -1.40 -2.18 -17.21
N ARG A 147 -1.58 -2.76 -16.02
CA ARG A 147 -2.86 -3.36 -15.62
C ARG A 147 -3.19 -3.32 -14.12
N ILE A 148 -2.96 -2.23 -13.40
CA ILE A 148 -3.55 -2.09 -12.06
C ILE A 148 -5.09 -2.01 -12.14
N HIS A 149 -5.62 -1.51 -13.26
CA HIS A 149 -7.07 -1.29 -13.45
C HIS A 149 -7.92 -2.56 -13.50
N SER A 150 -7.39 -3.71 -13.91
CA SER A 150 -8.20 -4.92 -14.05
C SER A 150 -8.22 -5.79 -12.80
N ALA A 151 -7.14 -5.81 -12.03
CA ALA A 151 -7.06 -6.66 -10.83
C ALA A 151 -7.87 -6.09 -9.65
N VAL A 152 -8.00 -4.77 -9.56
CA VAL A 152 -8.74 -4.12 -8.47
C VAL A 152 -10.25 -4.00 -8.76
N ARG A 153 -10.67 -4.16 -10.02
CA ARG A 153 -12.10 -4.18 -10.40
C ARG A 153 -12.85 -5.47 -10.03
N CYS A 154 -12.20 -6.45 -9.41
CA CYS A 154 -12.86 -7.68 -8.99
C CYS A 154 -13.72 -7.57 -7.72
N CYS A 155 -13.83 -6.37 -7.10
CA CYS A 155 -14.89 -6.14 -6.12
C CYS A 155 -16.04 -5.42 -6.83
N PRO A 156 -17.16 -6.10 -7.19
CA PRO A 156 -18.34 -5.42 -7.68
C PRO A 156 -18.84 -4.50 -6.57
N ALA A 157 -18.91 -3.21 -6.85
CA ALA A 157 -19.66 -2.29 -6.03
C ALA A 157 -21.08 -2.84 -5.97
N GLY A 158 -21.52 -3.29 -4.79
CA GLY A 158 -22.86 -3.75 -4.56
C GLY A 158 -23.83 -2.65 -4.93
N GLY A 159 -24.47 -2.78 -6.11
CA GLY A 159 -25.56 -1.93 -6.53
C GLY A 159 -26.70 -2.17 -5.56
N VAL A 160 -26.98 -1.19 -4.72
CA VAL A 160 -28.25 -1.11 -4.01
C VAL A 160 -29.28 -0.75 -5.08
N ALA A 161 -29.95 -1.77 -5.62
CA ALA A 161 -31.20 -1.55 -6.36
C ALA A 161 -32.25 -1.24 -5.33
N GLY A 162 -32.90 -0.07 -5.48
CA GLY A 162 -34.06 0.37 -4.72
C GLY A 162 -35.32 -0.45 -5.06
#